data_65dda45509a7ee871734a6001e116347
#
_entry.id   65dda45509a7ee871734a6001e116347
#
_cell.length_a   1.000
_cell.length_b   1.000
_cell.length_c   1.000
_cell.angle_alpha   90.00
_cell.angle_beta   90.00
_cell.angle_gamma   90.00
#
_symmetry.space_group_name_H-M   'P 1'
#
loop_
_entity.id
_entity.type
_entity.pdbx_description
1 polymer ?
#
loop_
_entity_poly.entity_id
_entity_poly.type
_entity_poly.pdbx_seq_one_letter_code
_entity_poly.pdbx_strand_id
1 'polypeptide(L)'
;MTISSSLNASVAGLAANASRLATISNNIANSATNGYRRVETDFHSMVIANKGGTYSAGGVRTTHNRLIDQGGSLISTSNPADAAVRGRDFLPVTQQSEVVNANGESTMLLRFVKDEAQ
;
A
#
# COMPACT_ATOMS: atom_id res chain seq x y z
N MET A 1 -1.66 -27.55 -23.08
CA MET A 1 -2.43 -26.43 -22.50
C MET A 1 -3.89 -26.76 -22.56
N THR A 2 -4.63 -26.68 -21.46
CA THR A 2 -6.08 -26.87 -21.46
C THR A 2 -6.78 -25.53 -21.66
N ILE A 3 -7.94 -25.51 -22.26
CA ILE A 3 -8.77 -24.31 -22.42
C ILE A 3 -9.04 -23.67 -21.04
N SER A 4 -9.25 -24.51 -20.02
CA SER A 4 -9.47 -24.06 -18.65
C SER A 4 -8.26 -23.29 -18.07
N SER A 5 -7.03 -23.72 -18.32
CA SER A 5 -5.83 -23.02 -17.84
C SER A 5 -5.66 -21.66 -18.52
N SER A 6 -5.94 -21.58 -19.81
CA SER A 6 -5.91 -20.32 -20.56
C SER A 6 -6.97 -19.34 -20.08
N LEU A 7 -8.17 -19.84 -19.81
CA LEU A 7 -9.28 -19.04 -19.30
C LEU A 7 -8.94 -18.50 -17.89
N ASN A 8 -8.43 -19.33 -16.99
CA ASN A 8 -8.01 -18.92 -15.66
C ASN A 8 -6.89 -17.86 -15.71
N ALA A 9 -5.91 -18.03 -16.60
CA ALA A 9 -4.87 -17.03 -16.78
C ALA A 9 -5.41 -15.69 -17.29
N SER A 10 -6.39 -15.72 -18.18
CA SER A 10 -7.07 -14.52 -18.68
C SER A 10 -7.87 -13.82 -17.58
N VAL A 11 -8.60 -14.55 -16.76
CA VAL A 11 -9.33 -13.99 -15.61
C VAL A 11 -8.37 -13.39 -14.59
N ALA A 12 -7.25 -14.06 -14.32
CA ALA A 12 -6.21 -13.51 -13.43
C ALA A 12 -5.61 -12.21 -13.99
N GLY A 13 -5.37 -12.14 -15.30
CA GLY A 13 -4.90 -10.92 -15.97
C GLY A 13 -5.89 -9.79 -15.88
N LEU A 14 -7.17 -10.06 -16.07
CA LEU A 14 -8.24 -9.07 -15.95
C LEU A 14 -8.36 -8.56 -14.51
N ALA A 15 -8.33 -9.45 -13.52
CA ALA A 15 -8.34 -9.10 -12.10
C ALA A 15 -7.12 -8.23 -11.71
N ALA A 16 -5.94 -8.56 -12.23
CA ALA A 16 -4.73 -7.78 -12.02
C ALA A 16 -4.84 -6.36 -12.59
N ASN A 17 -5.39 -6.20 -13.79
CA ASN A 17 -5.63 -4.89 -14.40
C ASN A 17 -6.69 -4.09 -13.63
N ALA A 18 -7.75 -4.73 -13.14
CA ALA A 18 -8.75 -4.09 -12.29
C ALA A 18 -8.12 -3.57 -10.98
N SER A 19 -7.24 -4.35 -10.36
CA SER A 19 -6.49 -3.96 -9.17
C SER A 19 -5.57 -2.76 -9.43
N ARG A 20 -4.86 -2.74 -10.57
CA ARG A 20 -4.04 -1.59 -10.98
C ARG A 20 -4.88 -0.34 -11.19
N LEU A 21 -6.03 -0.48 -11.85
CA LEU A 21 -6.94 0.64 -12.08
C LEU A 21 -7.47 1.21 -10.77
N ALA A 22 -7.82 0.35 -9.81
CA ALA A 22 -8.24 0.76 -8.47
C ALA A 22 -7.13 1.55 -7.75
N THR A 23 -5.87 1.10 -7.84
CA THR A 23 -4.71 1.81 -7.28
C THR A 23 -4.52 3.18 -7.93
N ILE A 24 -4.59 3.28 -9.25
CA ILE A 24 -4.48 4.55 -9.97
C ILE A 24 -5.62 5.50 -9.56
N SER A 25 -6.85 5.02 -9.49
CA SER A 25 -8.00 5.79 -9.07
C SER A 25 -7.85 6.34 -7.65
N ASN A 26 -7.34 5.52 -6.74
CA ASN A 26 -7.07 5.95 -5.37
C ASN A 26 -5.96 7.02 -5.31
N ASN A 27 -4.90 6.87 -6.09
CA ASN A 27 -3.83 7.87 -6.19
C ASN A 27 -4.35 9.21 -6.75
N ILE A 28 -5.23 9.16 -7.76
CA ILE A 28 -5.84 10.37 -8.33
C ILE A 28 -6.77 11.03 -7.31
N ALA A 29 -7.61 10.25 -6.63
CA ALA A 29 -8.53 10.76 -5.62
C ALA A 29 -7.81 11.49 -4.48
N ASN A 30 -6.60 11.03 -4.14
CA ASN A 30 -5.78 11.59 -3.07
C ASN A 30 -4.66 12.52 -3.55
N SER A 31 -4.67 12.93 -4.81
CA SER A 31 -3.62 13.80 -5.38
C SER A 31 -3.50 15.16 -4.67
N ALA A 32 -4.58 15.66 -4.08
CA ALA A 32 -4.62 16.89 -3.31
C ALA A 32 -4.53 16.66 -1.78
N THR A 33 -4.41 15.42 -1.33
CA THR A 33 -4.30 15.10 0.11
C THR A 33 -2.87 15.33 0.58
N ASN A 34 -2.69 16.19 1.58
CA ASN A 34 -1.38 16.46 2.17
C ASN A 34 -0.83 15.20 2.87
N GLY A 35 0.45 14.92 2.63
CA GLY A 35 1.10 13.74 3.23
C GLY A 35 0.77 12.40 2.56
N TYR A 36 -0.08 12.37 1.55
CA TYR A 36 -0.40 11.14 0.85
C TYR A 36 0.83 10.56 0.13
N ARG A 37 1.06 9.28 0.32
CA ARG A 37 2.09 8.52 -0.39
C ARG A 37 1.42 7.61 -1.40
N ARG A 38 1.82 7.73 -2.67
CA ARG A 38 1.21 6.94 -3.76
C ARG A 38 1.49 5.45 -3.58
N VAL A 39 0.54 4.66 -4.02
CA VAL A 39 0.66 3.21 -4.09
C VAL A 39 0.95 2.81 -5.53
N GLU A 40 1.86 1.89 -5.72
CA GLU A 40 2.18 1.28 -7.01
C GLU A 40 1.76 -0.19 -7.00
N THR A 41 1.29 -0.67 -8.15
CA THR A 41 0.90 -2.07 -8.32
C THR A 41 1.89 -2.73 -9.26
N ASP A 42 2.63 -3.69 -8.73
CA ASP A 42 3.58 -4.51 -9.48
C ASP A 42 2.94 -5.81 -9.92
N PHE A 43 3.27 -6.24 -11.12
CA PHE A 43 2.82 -7.49 -11.70
C PHE A 43 3.94 -8.53 -11.67
N HIS A 44 3.62 -9.70 -11.14
CA HIS A 44 4.53 -10.83 -11.11
C HIS A 44 3.93 -11.99 -11.90
N SER A 45 4.68 -12.52 -12.86
CA SER A 45 4.27 -13.71 -13.57
C SER A 45 4.30 -14.92 -12.63
N MET A 46 3.26 -15.74 -12.69
CA MET A 46 3.26 -17.02 -11.98
C MET A 46 4.02 -18.05 -12.81
N VAL A 47 5.11 -18.59 -12.20
CA VAL A 47 5.91 -19.64 -12.82
C VAL A 47 5.26 -20.99 -12.49
N ILE A 48 4.90 -21.73 -13.53
CA ILE A 48 4.45 -23.12 -13.42
C ILE A 48 5.61 -24.02 -13.83
N ALA A 49 5.94 -25.01 -13.00
CA ALA A 49 6.94 -25.99 -13.31
C ALA A 49 6.49 -26.83 -14.53
N ASN A 50 7.10 -26.60 -15.66
CA ASN A 50 6.86 -27.39 -16.87
C ASN A 50 7.72 -28.65 -16.85
N LYS A 51 7.10 -29.80 -16.69
CA LYS A 51 7.70 -31.08 -17.01
C LYS A 51 7.38 -31.43 -18.49
N GLY A 52 8.35 -31.23 -19.36
CA GLY A 52 8.30 -31.77 -20.74
C GLY A 52 7.58 -30.88 -21.77
N GLY A 53 8.21 -29.81 -22.21
CA GLY A 53 7.97 -29.17 -23.52
C GLY A 53 6.61 -28.51 -23.79
N THR A 54 5.64 -28.61 -22.91
CA THR A 54 4.32 -28.03 -23.10
C THR A 54 4.19 -26.72 -22.32
N TYR A 55 3.95 -25.62 -23.03
CA TYR A 55 3.69 -24.34 -22.42
C TYR A 55 2.38 -24.36 -21.63
N SER A 56 2.39 -23.91 -20.38
CA SER A 56 1.22 -23.70 -19.55
C SER A 56 1.16 -22.25 -19.06
N ALA A 57 0.03 -21.58 -19.25
CA ALA A 57 -0.17 -20.23 -18.79
C ALA A 57 -0.39 -20.21 -17.27
N GLY A 58 0.52 -19.59 -16.52
CA GLY A 58 0.45 -19.50 -15.06
C GLY A 58 -0.40 -18.35 -14.54
N GLY A 59 -0.68 -17.38 -15.40
CA GLY A 59 -1.37 -16.16 -14.98
C GLY A 59 -0.44 -15.12 -14.33
N VAL A 60 -1.02 -14.15 -13.65
CA VAL A 60 -0.33 -13.03 -13.03
C VAL A 60 -0.80 -12.83 -11.59
N ARG A 61 0.11 -12.42 -10.73
CA ARG A 61 -0.14 -12.00 -9.35
C ARG A 61 0.23 -10.53 -9.21
N THR A 62 -0.54 -9.78 -8.43
CA THR A 62 -0.27 -8.38 -8.11
C THR A 62 0.26 -8.23 -6.69
N THR A 63 1.15 -7.25 -6.51
CA THR A 63 1.62 -6.79 -5.20
C THR A 63 1.48 -5.27 -5.18
N HIS A 64 1.04 -4.74 -4.05
CA HIS A 64 0.90 -3.30 -3.85
C HIS A 64 2.02 -2.79 -2.95
N ASN A 65 2.78 -1.82 -3.44
CA ASN A 65 3.86 -1.17 -2.71
C ASN A 65 3.53 0.31 -2.53
N ARG A 66 3.57 0.77 -1.28
CA ARG A 66 3.47 2.20 -0.98
C ARG A 66 4.87 2.82 -1.07
N LEU A 67 5.02 3.85 -1.91
CA LEU A 67 6.29 4.52 -2.12
C LEU A 67 6.55 5.54 -0.99
N ILE A 68 6.98 5.05 0.14
CA ILE A 68 7.22 5.84 1.35
C ILE A 68 8.38 6.83 1.15
N ASP A 69 9.38 6.44 0.37
CA ASP A 69 10.60 7.23 0.12
C ASP A 69 10.37 8.46 -0.77
N GLN A 70 9.26 8.50 -1.51
CA GLN A 70 8.96 9.58 -2.43
C GLN A 70 8.07 10.62 -1.76
N GLY A 71 8.66 11.77 -1.40
CA GLY A 71 7.94 12.95 -0.93
C GLY A 71 7.32 13.74 -2.08
N GLY A 72 6.22 14.43 -1.79
CA GLY A 72 5.64 15.44 -2.67
C GLY A 72 6.34 16.80 -2.54
N SER A 73 5.84 17.79 -3.29
CA SER A 73 6.30 19.17 -3.18
C SER A 73 5.90 19.76 -1.83
N LEU A 74 6.79 20.56 -1.24
CA LEU A 74 6.45 21.34 -0.05
C LEU A 74 5.47 22.45 -0.43
N ILE A 75 4.39 22.55 0.34
CA ILE A 75 3.36 23.58 0.17
C ILE A 75 3.55 24.59 1.29
N SER A 76 3.56 25.89 0.94
CA SER A 76 3.59 26.95 1.93
C SER A 76 2.21 27.14 2.54
N THR A 77 2.13 27.16 3.88
CA THR A 77 0.91 27.43 4.62
C THR A 77 1.03 28.73 5.40
N SER A 78 -0.10 29.32 5.75
CA SER A 78 -0.16 30.52 6.60
C SER A 78 -0.23 30.18 8.09
N ASN A 79 -0.36 28.92 8.46
CA ASN A 79 -0.45 28.48 9.85
C ASN A 79 0.96 28.25 10.42
N PRO A 80 1.37 28.98 11.49
CA PRO A 80 2.72 28.87 12.08
C PRO A 80 2.95 27.52 12.80
N ALA A 81 1.90 26.73 13.04
CA ALA A 81 2.02 25.42 13.69
C ALA A 81 2.29 24.28 12.70
N ASP A 82 2.19 24.56 11.40
CA ASP A 82 2.41 23.51 10.39
C ASP A 82 3.92 23.27 10.22
N ALA A 83 4.31 22.03 10.33
CA ALA A 83 5.68 21.58 10.13
C ALA A 83 5.75 20.52 9.05
N ALA A 84 6.70 20.63 8.14
CA ALA A 84 6.94 19.64 7.10
C ALA A 84 8.35 19.06 7.23
N VAL A 85 8.45 17.75 7.07
CA VAL A 85 9.73 17.05 7.04
C VAL A 85 10.26 17.03 5.61
N ARG A 86 11.48 17.48 5.42
CA ARG A 86 12.18 17.45 4.14
C ARG A 86 13.19 16.32 4.14
N GLY A 87 13.05 15.40 3.20
CA GLY A 87 13.97 14.28 3.06
C GLY A 87 13.27 12.94 3.23
N ARG A 88 14.00 11.95 3.72
CA ARG A 88 13.54 10.58 3.95
C ARG A 88 13.20 10.29 5.42
N ASP A 89 13.13 11.33 6.20
CA ASP A 89 12.88 11.25 7.63
C ASP A 89 11.38 11.18 7.93
N PHE A 90 11.04 10.64 9.08
CA PHE A 90 9.67 10.50 9.57
C PHE A 90 9.54 11.16 10.93
N LEU A 91 8.39 11.76 11.19
CA LEU A 91 8.07 12.25 12.54
C LEU A 91 7.54 11.08 13.37
N PRO A 92 8.18 10.71 14.48
CA PRO A 92 7.63 9.74 15.39
C PRO A 92 6.40 10.31 16.08
N VAL A 93 5.26 9.63 15.93
CA VAL A 93 4.02 9.98 16.62
C VAL A 93 3.73 8.94 17.67
N THR A 94 3.48 9.37 18.90
CA THR A 94 3.04 8.51 19.99
C THR A 94 1.54 8.61 20.13
N GLN A 95 0.83 7.51 19.95
CA GLN A 95 -0.59 7.44 20.27
C GLN A 95 -0.76 7.01 21.73
N GLN A 96 -1.42 7.84 22.51
CA GLN A 96 -1.88 7.44 23.83
C GLN A 96 -3.10 6.53 23.69
N SER A 97 -2.98 5.26 24.04
CA SER A 97 -4.13 4.38 24.17
C SER A 97 -4.44 4.21 25.66
N GLU A 98 -5.67 4.51 26.03
CA GLU A 98 -6.19 4.22 27.36
C GLU A 98 -6.56 2.73 27.39
N VAL A 99 -5.86 1.94 28.21
CA VAL A 99 -6.20 0.55 28.46
C VAL A 99 -6.93 0.51 29.79
N VAL A 100 -8.21 0.20 29.76
CA VAL A 100 -9.01 -0.04 30.96
C VAL A 100 -8.80 -1.51 31.36
N ASN A 101 -8.19 -1.72 32.51
CA ASN A 101 -8.05 -3.06 33.10
C ASN A 101 -9.42 -3.60 33.58
N ALA A 102 -9.51 -4.91 33.74
CA ALA A 102 -10.72 -5.58 34.21
C ALA A 102 -11.28 -5.05 35.57
N ASN A 103 -10.47 -4.27 36.30
CA ASN A 103 -10.83 -3.62 37.57
C ASN A 103 -11.27 -2.16 37.42
N GLY A 104 -11.43 -1.65 36.17
CA GLY A 104 -11.85 -0.27 35.94
C GLY A 104 -10.75 0.79 36.14
N GLU A 105 -9.52 0.40 36.35
CA GLU A 105 -8.38 1.34 36.40
C GLU A 105 -7.85 1.62 35.00
N SER A 106 -7.80 2.89 34.61
CA SER A 106 -7.19 3.35 33.37
C SER A 106 -5.70 3.51 33.54
N THR A 107 -4.93 2.69 32.88
CA THR A 107 -3.46 2.81 32.81
C THR A 107 -3.10 3.39 31.44
N MET A 108 -2.45 4.56 31.42
CA MET A 108 -1.87 5.14 30.20
C MET A 108 -0.64 4.34 29.79
N LEU A 109 -0.77 3.54 28.76
CA LEU A 109 0.37 2.90 28.09
C LEU A 109 0.79 3.78 26.90
N LEU A 110 1.98 4.33 26.97
CA LEU A 110 2.66 4.95 25.84
C LEU A 110 3.06 3.82 24.87
N ARG A 111 2.28 3.62 23.84
CA ARG A 111 2.63 2.73 22.75
C ARG A 111 3.33 3.54 21.67
N PHE A 112 4.58 3.24 21.40
CA PHE A 112 5.23 3.67 20.18
C PHE A 112 4.52 2.97 19.01
N VAL A 113 3.67 3.69 18.31
CA VAL A 113 3.15 3.21 17.05
C VAL A 113 4.28 3.40 16.05
N LYS A 114 4.86 2.27 15.62
CA LYS A 114 5.73 2.25 14.47
C LYS A 114 4.89 2.71 13.30
N ASP A 115 5.07 3.97 12.99
CA ASP A 115 4.84 4.62 11.72
C ASP A 115 3.73 4.03 10.83
N GLU A 116 2.54 4.59 10.93
CA GLU A 116 1.68 4.74 9.76
C GLU A 116 1.87 6.17 9.30
N ALA A 117 2.71 6.32 8.26
CA ALA A 117 2.93 7.59 7.60
C ALA A 117 1.60 8.15 7.08
N GLN A 118 1.15 9.23 7.68
CA GLN A 118 0.12 10.07 7.10
C GLN A 118 0.72 10.95 6.01
#